data_9605f704cfc4fd32949dc55c21fab960
#
_entry.id   9605f704cfc4fd32949dc55c21fab960
#
_cell.length_a   1.000
_cell.length_b   1.000
_cell.length_c   1.000
_cell.angle_alpha   90.00
_cell.angle_beta   90.00
_cell.angle_gamma   90.00
#
_symmetry.space_group_name_H-M   'P 1'
#
loop_
_entity.id
_entity.type
_entity.pdbx_description
1 polymer ?
#
loop_
_entity_poly.entity_id
_entity_poly.type
_entity_poly.pdbx_seq_one_letter_code
_entity_poly.pdbx_strand_id
1 'polypeptide(L)'
;LTSSRLQKIIKEQIEKNETKYPSFAIYKVNNYDLKLLQTEAIELAVQHIGIQRTRTDRFFDGTLGKNLVKIIDFNHPLTLLDLQLLQDELKKRPDEDRDITIVCLGKELAVDPWIDEWNKKHPVNKIKVIELKTDKKYGSFLIHKPAEAKVKIERNGNKAIIEIEDFISPTIIERLNIDNKLFKVKIPDFKSMIDCVLIDTNYDGSTFHIVYSDVPEKKSDLIKGKYEIEIPEGKSKVAVKIIDMLGEEVINVFEV
;
A
#
# COMPACT_ATOMS: atom_id res chain seq x y z
N LEU A 1 1.96 -9.93 12.05
CA LEU A 1 2.44 -10.89 13.07
C LEU A 1 2.75 -10.23 14.42
N THR A 2 3.41 -9.07 14.45
CA THR A 2 3.77 -8.39 15.71
C THR A 2 2.56 -7.72 16.35
N SER A 3 1.72 -7.07 15.55
CA SER A 3 0.49 -6.42 15.99
C SER A 3 -0.46 -7.41 16.67
N SER A 4 -0.76 -8.53 16.01
CA SER A 4 -1.65 -9.58 16.58
C SER A 4 -1.12 -10.18 17.88
N ARG A 5 0.21 -10.31 18.04
CA ARG A 5 0.81 -10.78 19.30
C ARG A 5 0.64 -9.78 20.42
N LEU A 6 0.88 -8.49 20.15
CA LEU A 6 0.71 -7.42 21.15
C LEU A 6 -0.75 -7.31 21.59
N GLN A 7 -1.67 -7.42 20.65
CA GLN A 7 -3.11 -7.40 20.94
C GLN A 7 -3.54 -8.58 21.84
N LYS A 8 -3.02 -9.79 21.60
CA LYS A 8 -3.28 -10.93 22.48
C LYS A 8 -2.79 -10.67 23.91
N ILE A 9 -1.57 -10.13 24.06
CA ILE A 9 -1.02 -9.78 25.35
C ILE A 9 -1.89 -8.73 26.06
N ILE A 10 -2.29 -7.69 25.37
CA ILE A 10 -3.18 -6.64 25.93
C ILE A 10 -4.52 -7.26 26.35
N LYS A 11 -5.13 -8.11 25.53
CA LYS A 11 -6.37 -8.81 25.87
C LYS A 11 -6.23 -9.65 27.14
N GLU A 12 -5.16 -10.46 27.24
CA GLU A 12 -4.87 -11.28 28.43
C GLU A 12 -4.69 -10.41 29.69
N GLN A 13 -4.07 -9.23 29.57
CA GLN A 13 -3.87 -8.30 30.68
C GLN A 13 -5.20 -7.66 31.12
N ILE A 14 -6.06 -7.30 30.16
CA ILE A 14 -7.40 -6.78 30.46
C ILE A 14 -8.24 -7.87 31.18
N GLU A 15 -8.22 -9.10 30.70
CA GLU A 15 -8.94 -10.22 31.31
C GLU A 15 -8.45 -10.54 32.75
N LYS A 16 -7.16 -10.28 33.02
CA LYS A 16 -6.58 -10.43 34.38
C LYS A 16 -6.81 -9.21 35.27
N ASN A 17 -7.55 -8.20 34.82
CA ASN A 17 -7.80 -6.93 35.52
C ASN A 17 -6.51 -6.21 35.92
N GLU A 18 -5.48 -6.26 35.11
CA GLU A 18 -4.25 -5.49 35.34
C GLU A 18 -4.55 -3.98 35.20
N THR A 19 -4.09 -3.18 36.13
CA THR A 19 -4.34 -1.73 36.15
C THR A 19 -3.50 -0.93 35.14
N LYS A 20 -2.47 -1.56 34.58
CA LYS A 20 -1.60 -0.97 33.56
C LYS A 20 -1.29 -1.98 32.48
N TYR A 21 -1.69 -1.70 31.26
CA TYR A 21 -1.35 -2.46 30.06
C TYR A 21 -0.82 -1.55 28.96
N PRO A 22 0.17 -2.00 28.17
CA PRO A 22 0.76 -1.18 27.13
C PRO A 22 -0.21 -0.94 25.98
N SER A 23 -0.11 0.21 25.36
CA SER A 23 -0.70 0.49 24.05
C SER A 23 0.40 0.62 23.00
N PHE A 24 0.04 0.50 21.72
CA PHE A 24 0.98 0.71 20.63
C PHE A 24 0.27 1.39 19.45
N ALA A 25 1.05 2.06 18.61
CA ALA A 25 0.58 2.63 17.36
C ALA A 25 1.53 2.21 16.22
N ILE A 26 0.95 2.03 15.06
CA ILE A 26 1.70 1.74 13.83
C ILE A 26 1.69 2.99 12.97
N TYR A 27 2.88 3.47 12.59
CA TYR A 27 3.03 4.65 11.76
C TYR A 27 3.57 4.27 10.39
N LYS A 28 2.96 4.79 9.33
CA LYS A 28 3.53 4.79 7.97
C LYS A 28 4.34 6.06 7.77
N VAL A 29 5.60 5.91 7.37
CA VAL A 29 6.50 7.06 7.18
C VAL A 29 6.25 7.78 5.86
N ASN A 30 5.72 7.08 4.84
CA ASN A 30 5.47 7.61 3.50
C ASN A 30 4.10 7.18 2.98
N ASN A 31 3.54 7.98 2.05
CA ASN A 31 2.32 7.64 1.33
C ASN A 31 2.53 6.58 0.22
N TYR A 32 3.71 5.96 0.15
CA TYR A 32 4.03 4.91 -0.82
C TYR A 32 3.89 3.54 -0.18
N ASP A 33 3.29 2.59 -0.89
CA ASP A 33 3.25 1.21 -0.44
C ASP A 33 4.57 0.50 -0.76
N LEU A 34 5.52 0.59 0.16
CA LEU A 34 6.83 -0.07 0.06
C LEU A 34 6.79 -1.59 0.36
N LYS A 35 5.60 -2.14 0.68
CA LYS A 35 5.44 -3.57 0.98
C LYS A 35 5.35 -4.45 -0.27
N LEU A 36 5.19 -3.85 -1.44
CA LEU A 36 5.26 -4.59 -2.69
C LEU A 36 6.67 -5.14 -2.87
N LEU A 37 6.76 -6.43 -3.15
CA LEU A 37 8.02 -7.03 -3.60
C LEU A 37 8.48 -6.28 -4.86
N GLN A 38 9.77 -6.00 -4.96
CA GLN A 38 10.36 -5.25 -6.07
C GLN A 38 9.92 -5.77 -7.45
N THR A 39 9.86 -7.09 -7.62
CA THR A 39 9.40 -7.73 -8.85
C THR A 39 7.94 -7.40 -9.17
N GLU A 40 7.06 -7.40 -8.17
CA GLU A 40 5.65 -7.05 -8.32
C GLU A 40 5.48 -5.58 -8.71
N ALA A 41 6.25 -4.68 -8.11
CA ALA A 41 6.23 -3.26 -8.43
C ALA A 41 6.67 -2.98 -9.88
N ILE A 42 7.70 -3.70 -10.36
CA ILE A 42 8.14 -3.62 -11.77
C ILE A 42 7.04 -4.14 -12.71
N GLU A 43 6.40 -5.27 -12.38
CA GLU A 43 5.32 -5.82 -13.23
C GLU A 43 4.09 -4.91 -13.25
N LEU A 44 3.74 -4.28 -12.12
CA LEU A 44 2.69 -3.27 -12.08
C LEU A 44 3.05 -2.06 -12.94
N ALA A 45 4.28 -1.56 -12.85
CA ALA A 45 4.75 -0.45 -13.68
C ALA A 45 4.65 -0.80 -15.17
N VAL A 46 5.09 -1.99 -15.57
CA VAL A 46 5.00 -2.49 -16.95
C VAL A 46 3.57 -2.46 -17.45
N GLN A 47 2.62 -2.93 -16.64
CA GLN A 47 1.19 -2.96 -17.01
C GLN A 47 0.57 -1.56 -17.09
N HIS A 48 0.81 -0.71 -16.09
CA HIS A 48 0.23 0.64 -16.04
C HIS A 48 0.77 1.56 -17.13
N ILE A 49 2.06 1.42 -17.48
CA ILE A 49 2.67 2.19 -18.57
C ILE A 49 2.28 1.62 -19.92
N GLY A 50 1.96 0.32 -20.00
CA GLY A 50 1.66 -0.38 -21.25
C GLY A 50 2.92 -0.82 -22.01
N ILE A 51 3.98 -1.18 -21.29
CA ILE A 51 5.24 -1.65 -21.86
C ILE A 51 5.05 -3.05 -22.43
N GLN A 52 5.43 -3.23 -23.68
CA GLN A 52 5.51 -4.53 -24.31
C GLN A 52 6.89 -5.14 -24.01
N ARG A 53 6.91 -6.14 -23.11
CA ARG A 53 8.15 -6.85 -22.73
C ARG A 53 8.79 -7.54 -23.93
N THR A 54 10.12 -7.42 -24.05
CA THR A 54 10.92 -8.24 -24.97
C THR A 54 11.79 -9.21 -24.17
N ARG A 55 11.93 -10.43 -24.71
CA ARG A 55 12.80 -11.48 -24.13
C ARG A 55 14.09 -11.65 -24.94
N THR A 56 14.17 -11.05 -26.11
CA THR A 56 15.29 -11.21 -27.05
C THR A 56 16.40 -10.20 -26.81
N ASP A 57 16.10 -9.06 -26.20
CA ASP A 57 17.09 -8.06 -25.84
C ASP A 57 17.59 -8.28 -24.40
N ARG A 58 18.90 -8.25 -24.23
CA ARG A 58 19.53 -8.44 -22.90
C ARG A 58 19.68 -7.15 -22.11
N PHE A 59 19.59 -6.00 -22.76
CA PHE A 59 19.76 -4.69 -22.14
C PHE A 59 18.45 -3.96 -21.99
N PHE A 60 17.63 -3.90 -23.05
CA PHE A 60 16.33 -3.25 -23.00
C PHE A 60 15.23 -4.22 -22.57
N ASP A 61 14.38 -3.75 -21.69
CA ASP A 61 13.32 -4.55 -21.04
C ASP A 61 12.06 -4.69 -21.90
N GLY A 62 11.90 -3.82 -22.92
CA GLY A 62 10.74 -3.85 -23.79
C GLY A 62 10.65 -2.64 -24.70
N THR A 63 9.43 -2.38 -25.18
CA THR A 63 9.11 -1.23 -26.02
C THR A 63 7.87 -0.51 -25.49
N LEU A 64 7.82 0.81 -25.69
CA LEU A 64 6.65 1.66 -25.45
C LEU A 64 6.35 2.42 -26.73
N GLY A 65 5.37 1.95 -27.50
CA GLY A 65 5.16 2.39 -28.87
C GLY A 65 6.39 2.08 -29.73
N LYS A 66 7.05 3.11 -30.26
CA LYS A 66 8.29 2.97 -31.05
C LYS A 66 9.56 3.01 -30.21
N ASN A 67 9.48 3.48 -28.97
CA ASN A 67 10.64 3.70 -28.12
C ASN A 67 11.12 2.40 -27.47
N LEU A 68 12.43 2.27 -27.31
CA LEU A 68 13.03 1.25 -26.45
C LEU A 68 12.78 1.61 -24.97
N VAL A 69 12.58 0.61 -24.12
CA VAL A 69 12.37 0.82 -22.70
C VAL A 69 13.47 0.16 -21.89
N LYS A 70 14.07 0.95 -20.99
CA LYS A 70 14.95 0.48 -19.94
C LYS A 70 14.29 0.71 -18.58
N ILE A 71 14.14 -0.33 -17.79
CA ILE A 71 13.64 -0.25 -16.43
C ILE A 71 14.83 -0.30 -15.49
N ILE A 72 14.98 0.73 -14.66
CA ILE A 72 15.97 0.76 -13.59
C ILE A 72 15.40 0.00 -12.40
N ASP A 73 16.22 -0.81 -11.80
CA ASP A 73 15.83 -1.61 -10.63
C ASP A 73 15.33 -0.72 -9.49
N PHE A 74 14.19 -1.08 -8.86
CA PHE A 74 13.54 -0.20 -7.89
C PHE A 74 14.23 -0.17 -6.53
N ASN A 75 15.37 -0.84 -6.38
CA ASN A 75 16.22 -0.80 -5.18
C ASN A 75 17.14 0.42 -5.10
N HIS A 76 17.34 1.14 -6.22
CA HIS A 76 18.16 2.37 -6.28
C HIS A 76 17.54 3.40 -7.24
N PRO A 77 17.85 4.70 -7.07
CA PRO A 77 17.44 5.73 -8.02
C PRO A 77 18.21 5.58 -9.35
N LEU A 78 17.70 6.17 -10.41
CA LEU A 78 18.43 6.33 -11.66
C LEU A 78 19.67 7.21 -11.41
N THR A 79 20.83 6.72 -11.78
CA THR A 79 22.14 7.33 -11.54
C THR A 79 22.84 7.71 -12.85
N LEU A 80 23.92 8.50 -12.75
CA LEU A 80 24.79 8.78 -13.90
C LEU A 80 25.48 7.50 -14.43
N LEU A 81 25.72 6.52 -13.57
CA LEU A 81 26.29 5.23 -13.98
C LEU A 81 25.34 4.47 -14.91
N ASP A 82 24.04 4.45 -14.60
CA ASP A 82 23.04 3.82 -15.46
C ASP A 82 22.99 4.48 -16.85
N LEU A 83 23.09 5.80 -16.90
CA LEU A 83 23.16 6.56 -18.16
C LEU A 83 24.46 6.27 -18.94
N GLN A 84 25.57 6.09 -18.25
CA GLN A 84 26.82 5.69 -18.88
C GLN A 84 26.72 4.29 -19.48
N LEU A 85 26.14 3.34 -18.77
CA LEU A 85 25.89 1.98 -19.28
C LEU A 85 24.98 2.00 -20.50
N LEU A 86 23.93 2.84 -20.49
CA LEU A 86 23.05 3.05 -21.63
C LEU A 86 23.84 3.61 -22.84
N GLN A 87 24.67 4.63 -22.64
CA GLN A 87 25.51 5.20 -23.68
C GLN A 87 26.45 4.16 -24.30
N ASP A 88 27.09 3.34 -23.46
CA ASP A 88 28.02 2.31 -23.92
C ASP A 88 27.29 1.19 -24.66
N GLU A 89 26.03 0.90 -24.31
CA GLU A 89 25.22 -0.04 -25.06
C GLU A 89 24.81 0.51 -26.44
N LEU A 90 24.43 1.79 -26.52
CA LEU A 90 24.10 2.45 -27.79
C LEU A 90 25.29 2.49 -28.75
N LYS A 91 26.52 2.68 -28.23
CA LYS A 91 27.75 2.60 -29.08
C LYS A 91 27.92 1.24 -29.76
N LYS A 92 27.40 0.15 -29.17
CA LYS A 92 27.44 -1.19 -29.75
C LYS A 92 26.34 -1.41 -30.80
N ARG A 93 25.39 -0.47 -30.91
CA ARG A 93 24.20 -0.54 -31.79
C ARG A 93 24.13 0.67 -32.72
N PRO A 94 25.08 0.83 -33.66
CA PRO A 94 25.18 2.02 -34.50
C PRO A 94 23.94 2.26 -35.39
N ASP A 95 23.20 1.20 -35.72
CA ASP A 95 21.99 1.27 -36.55
C ASP A 95 20.71 1.49 -35.72
N GLU A 96 20.80 1.64 -34.39
CA GLU A 96 19.64 1.90 -33.53
C GLU A 96 19.31 3.39 -33.54
N ASP A 97 18.14 3.75 -34.05
CA ASP A 97 17.67 5.14 -34.18
C ASP A 97 16.46 5.47 -33.29
N ARG A 98 15.93 4.49 -32.60
CA ARG A 98 14.74 4.67 -31.74
C ARG A 98 15.10 5.49 -30.50
N ASP A 99 14.14 6.29 -30.06
CA ASP A 99 14.22 6.99 -28.79
C ASP A 99 14.09 6.01 -27.61
N ILE A 100 14.56 6.43 -26.43
CA ILE A 100 14.63 5.59 -25.24
C ILE A 100 13.73 6.17 -24.16
N THR A 101 12.95 5.30 -23.55
CA THR A 101 12.19 5.62 -22.34
C THR A 101 12.81 4.88 -21.16
N ILE A 102 13.32 5.62 -20.18
CA ILE A 102 13.81 5.05 -18.93
C ILE A 102 12.68 5.12 -17.92
N VAL A 103 12.41 4.00 -17.25
CA VAL A 103 11.45 3.92 -16.14
C VAL A 103 12.22 3.69 -14.85
N CYS A 104 12.02 4.56 -13.86
CA CYS A 104 12.69 4.47 -12.57
C CYS A 104 11.74 4.87 -11.43
N LEU A 105 12.07 4.47 -10.21
CA LEU A 105 11.33 4.87 -9.02
C LEU A 105 11.60 6.34 -8.67
N GLY A 106 12.84 6.75 -8.73
CA GLY A 106 13.36 8.09 -8.50
C GLY A 106 14.67 8.29 -9.26
N LYS A 107 15.22 9.49 -9.26
CA LYS A 107 16.47 9.84 -9.95
C LYS A 107 17.33 10.78 -9.12
N GLU A 108 18.64 10.76 -9.37
CA GLU A 108 19.57 11.71 -8.81
C GLU A 108 19.46 13.09 -9.46
N LEU A 109 19.84 14.15 -8.75
CA LEU A 109 19.78 15.54 -9.24
C LEU A 109 20.62 15.79 -10.51
N ALA A 110 21.69 15.05 -10.69
CA ALA A 110 22.59 15.18 -11.83
C ALA A 110 22.07 14.56 -13.13
N VAL A 111 20.99 13.77 -13.06
CA VAL A 111 20.43 13.02 -14.19
C VAL A 111 19.80 13.96 -15.22
N ASP A 112 18.96 14.89 -14.78
CA ASP A 112 18.24 15.80 -15.69
C ASP A 112 19.18 16.66 -16.54
N PRO A 113 20.20 17.37 -15.97
CA PRO A 113 21.16 18.13 -16.75
C PRO A 113 21.92 17.28 -17.78
N TRP A 114 22.26 16.04 -17.41
CA TRP A 114 22.95 15.13 -18.32
C TRP A 114 22.04 14.71 -19.51
N ILE A 115 20.78 14.38 -19.24
CA ILE A 115 19.81 14.01 -20.28
C ILE A 115 19.52 15.20 -21.20
N ASP A 116 19.37 16.39 -20.66
CA ASP A 116 19.16 17.60 -21.46
C ASP A 116 20.33 17.86 -22.42
N GLU A 117 21.56 17.68 -21.95
CA GLU A 117 22.76 17.82 -22.79
C GLU A 117 22.82 16.71 -23.85
N TRP A 118 22.53 15.45 -23.46
CA TRP A 118 22.42 14.32 -24.39
C TRP A 118 21.43 14.60 -25.51
N ASN A 119 20.21 14.97 -25.16
CA ASN A 119 19.12 15.20 -26.12
C ASN A 119 19.39 16.39 -27.06
N LYS A 120 20.20 17.36 -26.65
CA LYS A 120 20.65 18.48 -27.50
C LYS A 120 21.68 18.01 -28.55
N LYS A 121 22.55 17.07 -28.19
CA LYS A 121 23.63 16.59 -29.05
C LYS A 121 23.22 15.47 -30.00
N HIS A 122 22.15 14.73 -29.65
CA HIS A 122 21.72 13.55 -30.40
C HIS A 122 20.37 13.80 -31.08
N PRO A 123 20.26 13.77 -32.41
CA PRO A 123 19.00 13.92 -33.13
C PRO A 123 18.10 12.68 -33.01
N VAL A 124 18.71 11.51 -32.80
CA VAL A 124 18.06 10.20 -32.55
C VAL A 124 18.50 9.69 -31.16
N ASN A 125 17.91 8.61 -30.69
CA ASN A 125 18.16 8.05 -29.36
C ASN A 125 17.94 9.07 -28.23
N LYS A 126 16.94 9.91 -28.37
CA LYS A 126 16.57 10.84 -27.32
C LYS A 126 16.06 10.09 -26.09
N ILE A 127 16.42 10.56 -24.92
CA ILE A 127 16.07 9.93 -23.66
C ILE A 127 14.93 10.69 -23.00
N LYS A 128 13.89 9.95 -22.62
CA LYS A 128 12.79 10.41 -21.77
C LYS A 128 12.74 9.56 -20.50
N VAL A 129 12.53 10.20 -19.35
CA VAL A 129 12.39 9.50 -18.07
C VAL A 129 10.93 9.54 -17.60
N ILE A 130 10.45 8.40 -17.16
CA ILE A 130 9.22 8.24 -16.39
C ILE A 130 9.67 7.95 -14.95
N GLU A 131 9.62 8.97 -14.10
CA GLU A 131 9.93 8.85 -12.68
C GLU A 131 8.66 8.57 -11.89
N LEU A 132 8.45 7.33 -11.47
CA LEU A 132 7.19 6.88 -10.90
C LEU A 132 6.78 7.60 -9.62
N LYS A 133 7.72 8.05 -8.80
CA LYS A 133 7.40 8.80 -7.57
C LYS A 133 6.73 10.14 -7.83
N THR A 134 7.03 10.78 -8.95
CA THR A 134 6.54 12.12 -9.30
C THR A 134 5.49 12.11 -10.42
N ASP A 135 5.42 11.03 -11.20
CA ASP A 135 4.49 10.89 -12.30
C ASP A 135 3.09 10.51 -11.83
N LYS A 136 2.16 11.47 -11.89
CA LYS A 136 0.76 11.28 -11.46
C LYS A 136 -0.02 10.27 -12.31
N LYS A 137 0.39 10.07 -13.57
CA LYS A 137 -0.29 9.16 -14.49
C LYS A 137 0.17 7.72 -14.28
N TYR A 138 1.47 7.50 -14.24
CA TYR A 138 2.05 6.16 -14.23
C TYR A 138 2.47 5.67 -12.85
N GLY A 139 2.67 6.58 -11.89
CA GLY A 139 3.05 6.27 -10.52
C GLY A 139 1.90 6.18 -9.53
N SER A 140 0.64 6.30 -10.00
CA SER A 140 -0.54 6.30 -9.12
C SER A 140 -0.70 5.01 -8.31
N PHE A 141 -0.20 3.88 -8.80
CA PHE A 141 -0.21 2.60 -8.08
C PHE A 141 0.76 2.55 -6.89
N LEU A 142 1.74 3.46 -6.84
CA LEU A 142 2.66 3.59 -5.69
C LEU A 142 2.05 4.43 -4.57
N ILE A 143 1.03 5.23 -4.88
CA ILE A 143 0.37 6.08 -3.89
C ILE A 143 -0.54 5.18 -3.05
N HIS A 144 -0.23 5.11 -1.76
CA HIS A 144 -1.08 4.39 -0.83
C HIS A 144 -2.48 4.99 -0.81
N LYS A 145 -3.47 4.16 -1.11
CA LYS A 145 -4.89 4.47 -0.92
C LYS A 145 -5.29 3.88 0.43
N PRO A 146 -5.68 4.70 1.42
CA PRO A 146 -6.05 4.20 2.72
C PRO A 146 -7.25 3.24 2.63
N ALA A 147 -7.30 2.29 3.54
CA ALA A 147 -8.47 1.46 3.72
C ALA A 147 -9.62 2.31 4.25
N GLU A 148 -10.85 1.96 3.87
CA GLU A 148 -12.07 2.65 4.27
C GLU A 148 -13.02 1.65 4.94
N ALA A 149 -13.67 2.10 6.01
CA ALA A 149 -14.67 1.32 6.73
C ALA A 149 -15.99 2.08 6.79
N LYS A 150 -17.08 1.40 6.52
CA LYS A 150 -18.44 1.90 6.75
C LYS A 150 -18.98 1.28 8.03
N VAL A 151 -19.03 2.09 9.07
CA VAL A 151 -19.48 1.68 10.41
C VAL A 151 -20.73 2.47 10.77
N LYS A 152 -21.74 1.77 11.24
CA LYS A 152 -22.96 2.34 11.80
C LYS A 152 -22.96 2.16 13.32
N ILE A 153 -23.36 3.19 14.04
CA ILE A 153 -23.52 3.12 15.49
C ILE A 153 -24.88 3.67 15.89
N GLU A 154 -25.53 2.98 16.81
CA GLU A 154 -26.80 3.41 17.42
C GLU A 154 -26.70 3.28 18.93
N ARG A 155 -27.14 4.32 19.66
CA ARG A 155 -27.24 4.27 21.12
C ARG A 155 -28.58 3.68 21.54
N ASN A 156 -28.53 2.71 22.44
CA ASN A 156 -29.70 2.14 23.08
C ASN A 156 -29.52 2.15 24.62
N GLY A 157 -29.99 3.22 25.26
CA GLY A 157 -29.79 3.42 26.70
C GLY A 157 -28.30 3.58 27.07
N ASN A 158 -27.79 2.66 27.87
CA ASN A 158 -26.38 2.59 28.29
C ASN A 158 -25.52 1.69 27.39
N LYS A 159 -26.04 1.30 26.23
CA LYS A 159 -25.32 0.46 25.27
C LYS A 159 -25.18 1.13 23.91
N ALA A 160 -24.09 0.85 23.23
CA ALA A 160 -23.88 1.14 21.81
C ALA A 160 -24.03 -0.15 20.99
N ILE A 161 -24.83 -0.08 19.96
CA ILE A 161 -24.92 -1.12 18.91
C ILE A 161 -24.08 -0.64 17.74
N ILE A 162 -23.00 -1.37 17.43
CA ILE A 162 -22.03 -1.04 16.41
C ILE A 162 -22.09 -2.09 15.33
N GLU A 163 -22.22 -1.68 14.07
CA GLU A 163 -22.28 -2.59 12.92
C GLU A 163 -21.31 -2.12 11.85
N ILE A 164 -20.39 -3.00 11.44
CA ILE A 164 -19.51 -2.80 10.30
C ILE A 164 -20.30 -3.26 9.07
N GLU A 165 -20.74 -2.27 8.27
CA GLU A 165 -21.56 -2.54 7.08
C GLU A 165 -20.67 -2.92 5.87
N ASP A 166 -19.46 -2.33 5.77
CA ASP A 166 -18.54 -2.58 4.67
C ASP A 166 -17.10 -2.22 5.08
N PHE A 167 -16.14 -2.85 4.40
CA PHE A 167 -14.71 -2.55 4.56
C PHE A 167 -14.00 -2.78 3.22
N ILE A 168 -13.23 -1.79 2.80
CA ILE A 168 -12.46 -1.83 1.55
C ILE A 168 -11.01 -1.53 1.88
N SER A 169 -10.11 -2.47 1.59
CA SER A 169 -8.66 -2.26 1.60
C SER A 169 -8.13 -2.34 0.17
N PRO A 170 -7.85 -1.20 -0.48
CA PRO A 170 -7.32 -1.17 -1.85
C PRO A 170 -6.02 -1.96 -1.98
N THR A 171 -5.17 -1.92 -0.97
CA THR A 171 -3.90 -2.66 -0.93
C THR A 171 -4.11 -4.17 -0.99
N ILE A 172 -5.11 -4.71 -0.26
CA ILE A 172 -5.47 -6.13 -0.32
C ILE A 172 -6.01 -6.48 -1.70
N ILE A 173 -6.92 -5.66 -2.23
CA ILE A 173 -7.56 -5.89 -3.54
C ILE A 173 -6.52 -5.88 -4.66
N GLU A 174 -5.57 -4.93 -4.64
CA GLU A 174 -4.50 -4.87 -5.64
C GLU A 174 -3.60 -6.11 -5.58
N ARG A 175 -3.20 -6.56 -4.38
CA ARG A 175 -2.45 -7.81 -4.20
C ARG A 175 -3.20 -9.03 -4.72
N LEU A 176 -4.47 -9.18 -4.38
CA LEU A 176 -5.28 -10.28 -4.86
C LEU A 176 -5.49 -10.23 -6.37
N ASN A 177 -5.55 -9.05 -6.99
CA ASN A 177 -5.64 -8.91 -8.44
C ASN A 177 -4.35 -9.35 -9.16
N ILE A 178 -3.19 -9.17 -8.53
CA ILE A 178 -1.92 -9.69 -9.04
C ILE A 178 -1.92 -11.22 -8.94
N ASP A 179 -2.31 -11.77 -7.79
CA ASP A 179 -2.39 -13.22 -7.55
C ASP A 179 -3.50 -13.88 -8.36
N ASN A 180 -4.61 -13.18 -8.66
CA ASN A 180 -5.74 -13.71 -9.44
C ASN A 180 -5.37 -14.07 -10.88
N LYS A 181 -4.33 -13.48 -11.44
CA LYS A 181 -3.79 -13.92 -12.75
C LYS A 181 -3.19 -15.31 -12.65
N LEU A 182 -2.83 -15.77 -11.46
CA LEU A 182 -2.25 -17.07 -11.19
C LEU A 182 -3.25 -18.06 -10.57
N PHE A 183 -4.15 -17.63 -9.66
CA PHE A 183 -4.90 -18.55 -8.79
C PHE A 183 -6.42 -18.31 -8.68
N LYS A 184 -7.04 -17.36 -9.38
CA LYS A 184 -8.49 -17.04 -9.29
C LYS A 184 -9.01 -16.90 -7.84
N VAL A 185 -8.34 -16.13 -7.02
CA VAL A 185 -8.77 -15.85 -5.64
C VAL A 185 -9.96 -14.89 -5.67
N LYS A 186 -11.03 -15.19 -4.93
CA LYS A 186 -12.18 -14.30 -4.74
C LYS A 186 -12.26 -13.89 -3.28
N ILE A 187 -12.59 -12.64 -3.02
CA ILE A 187 -12.96 -12.17 -1.68
C ILE A 187 -14.43 -12.56 -1.47
N PRO A 188 -14.74 -13.53 -0.62
CA PRO A 188 -16.14 -13.99 -0.43
C PRO A 188 -16.96 -13.01 0.40
N ASP A 189 -16.32 -12.31 1.34
CA ASP A 189 -16.91 -11.36 2.29
C ASP A 189 -15.86 -10.33 2.66
N PHE A 190 -16.24 -9.05 2.83
CA PHE A 190 -15.35 -7.99 3.28
C PHE A 190 -14.67 -8.29 4.62
N LYS A 191 -15.33 -9.05 5.50
CA LYS A 191 -14.80 -9.49 6.79
C LYS A 191 -13.50 -10.29 6.67
N SER A 192 -13.29 -10.96 5.54
CA SER A 192 -12.06 -11.71 5.26
C SER A 192 -10.82 -10.81 5.06
N MET A 193 -11.03 -9.52 4.83
CA MET A 193 -9.94 -8.54 4.77
C MET A 193 -9.53 -8.01 6.14
N ILE A 194 -10.33 -8.25 7.19
CA ILE A 194 -10.15 -7.70 8.53
C ILE A 194 -9.43 -8.72 9.43
N ASP A 195 -8.33 -8.28 10.05
CA ASP A 195 -7.58 -9.08 11.03
C ASP A 195 -8.20 -8.98 12.43
N CYS A 196 -8.59 -7.76 12.83
CA CYS A 196 -9.29 -7.56 14.11
C CYS A 196 -10.05 -6.24 14.17
N VAL A 197 -10.98 -6.18 15.14
CA VAL A 197 -11.74 -4.97 15.50
C VAL A 197 -11.51 -4.67 16.97
N LEU A 198 -11.17 -3.41 17.26
CA LEU A 198 -10.94 -2.90 18.61
C LEU A 198 -11.90 -1.73 18.86
N ILE A 199 -12.47 -1.65 20.06
CA ILE A 199 -13.45 -0.63 20.41
C ILE A 199 -13.05 0.05 21.70
N ASP A 200 -13.10 1.39 21.67
CA ASP A 200 -12.98 2.28 22.82
C ASP A 200 -14.31 3.01 23.01
N THR A 201 -14.92 2.87 24.19
CA THR A 201 -16.25 3.46 24.49
C THR A 201 -16.16 4.85 25.11
N ASN A 202 -14.97 5.34 25.40
CA ASN A 202 -14.75 6.68 25.98
C ASN A 202 -13.47 7.33 25.43
N TYR A 203 -13.35 7.38 24.10
CA TYR A 203 -12.17 7.88 23.41
C TYR A 203 -11.96 9.38 23.62
N ASP A 204 -10.79 9.76 24.12
CA ASP A 204 -10.44 11.15 24.41
C ASP A 204 -9.97 11.97 23.20
N GLY A 205 -9.81 11.33 22.03
CA GLY A 205 -9.29 11.93 20.80
C GLY A 205 -7.77 11.79 20.63
N SER A 206 -7.09 11.21 21.59
CA SER A 206 -5.62 11.08 21.62
C SER A 206 -5.19 9.64 21.90
N THR A 207 -5.63 9.07 23.01
CA THR A 207 -5.23 7.75 23.46
C THR A 207 -6.37 6.74 23.28
N PHE A 208 -6.10 5.65 22.55
CA PHE A 208 -7.09 4.60 22.31
C PHE A 208 -7.00 3.53 23.42
N HIS A 209 -8.07 3.38 24.20
CA HIS A 209 -8.18 2.37 25.25
C HIS A 209 -9.05 1.21 24.76
N ILE A 210 -8.47 0.00 24.69
CA ILE A 210 -9.19 -1.18 24.23
C ILE A 210 -10.14 -1.66 25.34
N VAL A 211 -11.43 -1.38 25.18
CA VAL A 211 -12.49 -1.90 26.04
C VAL A 211 -13.02 -3.24 25.52
N TYR A 212 -13.09 -3.38 24.21
CA TYR A 212 -13.52 -4.60 23.56
C TYR A 212 -12.62 -4.93 22.36
N SER A 213 -12.38 -6.23 22.15
CA SER A 213 -11.62 -6.72 21.01
C SER A 213 -12.29 -7.95 20.39
N ASP A 214 -12.39 -7.95 19.07
CA ASP A 214 -12.79 -9.10 18.26
C ASP A 214 -11.60 -9.50 17.39
N VAL A 215 -10.92 -10.58 17.80
CA VAL A 215 -9.71 -11.11 17.14
C VAL A 215 -9.97 -12.57 16.81
N PRO A 216 -10.12 -12.94 15.52
CA PRO A 216 -10.29 -14.32 15.10
C PRO A 216 -9.16 -15.21 15.61
N GLU A 217 -9.50 -16.38 16.16
CA GLU A 217 -8.52 -17.30 16.74
C GLU A 217 -7.85 -18.18 15.68
N LYS A 218 -8.63 -18.57 14.67
CA LYS A 218 -8.17 -19.44 13.57
C LYS A 218 -8.20 -18.68 12.26
N LYS A 219 -7.39 -19.11 11.31
CA LYS A 219 -7.34 -18.53 9.95
C LYS A 219 -8.68 -18.63 9.18
N SER A 220 -9.56 -19.55 9.57
CA SER A 220 -10.88 -19.74 8.97
C SER A 220 -11.96 -18.85 9.59
N ASP A 221 -11.67 -18.27 10.75
CA ASP A 221 -12.65 -17.51 11.50
C ASP A 221 -12.67 -16.07 10.98
N LEU A 222 -13.86 -15.47 11.01
CA LEU A 222 -14.08 -14.08 10.64
C LEU A 222 -14.50 -13.28 11.88
N ILE A 223 -14.31 -11.98 11.83
CA ILE A 223 -14.85 -11.06 12.83
C ILE A 223 -16.39 -11.15 12.86
N LYS A 224 -16.98 -10.86 14.01
CA LYS A 224 -18.47 -10.84 14.17
C LYS A 224 -19.10 -9.74 13.31
N GLY A 225 -18.50 -8.54 13.33
CA GLY A 225 -18.96 -7.38 12.55
C GLY A 225 -20.15 -6.64 13.15
N LYS A 226 -20.80 -7.20 14.22
CA LYS A 226 -21.84 -6.54 15.00
C LYS A 226 -21.58 -6.73 16.48
N TYR A 227 -21.62 -5.61 17.23
CA TYR A 227 -21.22 -5.57 18.62
C TYR A 227 -22.25 -4.78 19.43
N GLU A 228 -22.56 -5.24 20.65
CA GLU A 228 -23.35 -4.56 21.63
C GLU A 228 -22.47 -4.36 22.89
N ILE A 229 -22.15 -3.11 23.22
CA ILE A 229 -21.14 -2.78 24.24
C ILE A 229 -21.68 -1.70 25.17
N GLU A 230 -21.41 -1.82 26.45
CA GLU A 230 -21.75 -0.81 27.44
C GLU A 230 -20.93 0.48 27.21
N ILE A 231 -21.62 1.61 27.29
CA ILE A 231 -21.04 2.94 27.14
C ILE A 231 -21.32 3.78 28.39
N PRO A 232 -20.44 4.75 28.70
CA PRO A 232 -20.67 5.67 29.83
C PRO A 232 -21.99 6.43 29.72
N GLU A 233 -22.54 6.81 30.86
CA GLU A 233 -23.69 7.71 30.91
C GLU A 233 -23.33 9.09 30.37
N GLY A 234 -24.29 9.74 29.70
CA GLY A 234 -24.09 11.07 29.12
C GLY A 234 -23.47 10.99 27.70
N LYS A 235 -22.88 12.08 27.23
CA LYS A 235 -22.21 12.14 25.93
C LYS A 235 -20.86 11.46 26.01
N SER A 236 -20.63 10.50 25.12
CA SER A 236 -19.34 9.83 25.01
C SER A 236 -18.89 9.75 23.55
N LYS A 237 -17.59 9.60 23.32
CA LYS A 237 -17.04 9.30 22.00
C LYS A 237 -16.68 7.83 21.93
N VAL A 238 -17.32 7.12 21.04
CA VAL A 238 -16.98 5.74 20.76
C VAL A 238 -16.07 5.69 19.53
N ALA A 239 -14.91 5.07 19.68
CA ALA A 239 -13.96 4.88 18.59
C ALA A 239 -13.89 3.40 18.21
N VAL A 240 -14.04 3.11 16.93
CA VAL A 240 -13.92 1.76 16.35
C VAL A 240 -12.68 1.74 15.49
N LYS A 241 -11.70 0.93 15.90
CA LYS A 241 -10.47 0.71 15.15
C LYS A 241 -10.54 -0.64 14.47
N ILE A 242 -10.38 -0.65 13.17
CA ILE A 242 -10.34 -1.85 12.33
C ILE A 242 -8.91 -2.00 11.81
N ILE A 243 -8.34 -3.17 11.95
CA ILE A 243 -7.01 -3.51 11.43
C ILE A 243 -7.19 -4.57 10.36
N ASP A 244 -6.63 -4.32 9.19
CA ASP A 244 -6.71 -5.25 8.08
C ASP A 244 -5.63 -6.35 8.13
N MET A 245 -5.74 -7.37 7.28
CA MET A 245 -4.80 -8.49 7.19
C MET A 245 -3.37 -8.09 6.84
N LEU A 246 -3.15 -6.88 6.34
CA LEU A 246 -1.83 -6.30 6.06
C LEU A 246 -1.33 -5.38 7.18
N GLY A 247 -2.15 -5.17 8.24
CA GLY A 247 -1.84 -4.34 9.40
C GLY A 247 -2.10 -2.85 9.16
N GLU A 248 -2.95 -2.50 8.19
CA GLU A 248 -3.44 -1.15 8.04
C GLU A 248 -4.55 -0.86 9.03
N GLU A 249 -4.53 0.33 9.65
CA GLU A 249 -5.48 0.73 10.68
C GLU A 249 -6.45 1.78 10.15
N VAL A 250 -7.74 1.57 10.39
CA VAL A 250 -8.81 2.55 10.16
C VAL A 250 -9.48 2.85 11.48
N ILE A 251 -9.64 4.12 11.82
CA ILE A 251 -10.37 4.56 13.04
C ILE A 251 -11.57 5.38 12.62
N ASN A 252 -12.75 4.96 13.07
CA ASN A 252 -13.99 5.73 12.99
C ASN A 252 -14.41 6.18 14.38
N VAL A 253 -14.70 7.48 14.56
CA VAL A 253 -15.08 8.07 15.84
C VAL A 253 -16.49 8.63 15.74
N PHE A 254 -17.31 8.29 16.71
CA PHE A 254 -18.72 8.67 16.78
C PHE A 254 -19.03 9.35 18.11
N GLU A 255 -19.81 10.40 18.08
CA GLU A 255 -20.42 10.98 19.28
C GLU A 255 -21.77 10.31 19.52
N VAL A 256 -21.98 9.74 20.70
CA VAL A 256 -23.15 8.95 21.07
C VAL A 256 -23.74 9.42 22.39
#